data_5b9150c64eca182ce8d90ee29d9af099
#
_entry.id   5b9150c64eca182ce8d90ee29d9af099
#
_cell.length_a   1.000
_cell.length_b   1.000
_cell.length_c   1.000
_cell.angle_alpha   90.00
_cell.angle_beta   90.00
_cell.angle_gamma   90.00
#
_symmetry.space_group_name_H-M   'P 1'
#
loop_
_entity.id
_entity.type
_entity.pdbx_description
1 polymer ?
#
loop_
_entity_poly.entity_id
_entity_poly.type
_entity_poly.pdbx_seq_one_letter_code
_entity_poly.pdbx_strand_id
1 'polypeptide(L)'
;LSSEVNAASGEVTRQFDINPYSYALNTSRALDPAVNYTANYAPFNILHELDNNYMDLNVVDVKFQGEVKWKALPELELSALGAVRYQASSQEHNIKDHSNQATAYRTGMDDATIRDNNNLLYTNPDNPYALPISILPEGGIYQRKDYRMLGVDFRATASWNHLFAEKHITNL
;
A
#
# COMPACT_ATOMS: atom_id res chain seq x y z
N LEU A 1 5.92 -13.25 2.59
CA LEU A 1 5.89 -14.16 1.44
C LEU A 1 6.83 -15.31 1.75
N SER A 2 6.29 -16.52 2.03
CA SER A 2 7.12 -17.72 2.12
C SER A 2 7.36 -18.23 0.71
N SER A 3 8.60 -18.53 0.39
CA SER A 3 8.97 -19.33 -0.76
C SER A 3 9.29 -20.74 -0.30
N GLU A 4 8.67 -21.73 -0.89
CA GLU A 4 9.02 -23.13 -0.69
C GLU A 4 9.81 -23.59 -1.92
N VAL A 5 10.94 -24.21 -1.68
CA VAL A 5 11.74 -24.78 -2.75
C VAL A 5 11.27 -26.23 -2.97
N ASN A 6 10.82 -26.53 -4.18
CA ASN A 6 10.51 -27.89 -4.55
C ASN A 6 11.80 -28.73 -4.49
N ALA A 7 11.86 -29.68 -3.56
CA ALA A 7 13.04 -30.50 -3.32
C ALA A 7 13.47 -31.34 -4.54
N ALA A 8 12.57 -31.60 -5.49
CA ALA A 8 12.83 -32.43 -6.67
C ALA A 8 13.32 -31.60 -7.87
N SER A 9 12.83 -30.36 -8.04
CA SER A 9 13.15 -29.51 -9.20
C SER A 9 14.06 -28.34 -8.87
N GLY A 10 14.24 -28.02 -7.59
CA GLY A 10 14.92 -26.80 -7.15
C GLY A 10 14.14 -25.51 -7.46
N GLU A 11 12.91 -25.63 -7.98
CA GLU A 11 12.08 -24.51 -8.35
C GLU A 11 11.46 -23.86 -7.12
N VAL A 12 11.56 -22.55 -7.04
CA VAL A 12 10.95 -21.77 -5.96
C VAL A 12 9.48 -21.57 -6.27
N THR A 13 8.63 -22.32 -5.60
CA THR A 13 7.18 -22.09 -5.62
C THR A 13 6.82 -21.03 -4.60
N ARG A 14 6.21 -19.97 -5.09
CA ARG A 14 5.69 -18.90 -4.26
C ARG A 14 4.45 -19.42 -3.52
N GLN A 15 4.58 -19.66 -2.24
CA GLN A 15 3.42 -19.89 -1.40
C GLN A 15 2.80 -18.59 -0.93
N PHE A 16 1.46 -18.63 -0.85
CA PHE A 16 0.64 -17.48 -0.51
C PHE A 16 0.91 -16.96 0.88
N ASP A 17 0.71 -15.70 0.96
CA ASP A 17 0.57 -14.80 2.10
C ASP A 17 0.67 -15.50 3.45
N ILE A 18 1.83 -15.39 4.04
CA ILE A 18 1.94 -15.63 5.47
C ILE A 18 0.98 -14.63 6.11
N ASN A 19 -0.08 -15.14 6.71
CA ASN A 19 -0.85 -14.35 7.62
C ASN A 19 0.09 -13.92 8.76
N PRO A 20 0.49 -12.65 8.87
CA PRO A 20 1.47 -12.21 9.86
C PRO A 20 1.01 -12.52 11.29
N TYR A 21 -0.30 -12.49 11.49
CA TYR A 21 -0.92 -12.83 12.77
C TYR A 21 -0.73 -14.32 13.12
N SER A 22 -0.98 -15.22 12.16
CA SER A 22 -0.76 -16.66 12.37
C SER A 22 0.71 -16.97 12.61
N TYR A 23 1.60 -16.31 11.91
CA TYR A 23 3.04 -16.47 12.10
C TYR A 23 3.46 -16.01 13.52
N ALA A 24 3.00 -14.83 13.96
CA ALA A 24 3.30 -14.31 15.28
C ALA A 24 2.74 -15.20 16.40
N LEU A 25 1.53 -15.76 16.23
CA LEU A 25 0.93 -16.70 17.19
C LEU A 25 1.69 -18.01 17.31
N ASN A 26 2.23 -18.52 16.20
CA ASN A 26 2.94 -19.79 16.14
C ASN A 26 4.46 -19.65 16.35
N THR A 27 4.96 -18.45 16.46
CA THR A 27 6.37 -18.20 16.76
C THR A 27 6.68 -18.67 18.18
N SER A 28 7.84 -19.32 18.36
CA SER A 28 8.28 -19.78 19.66
C SER A 28 8.33 -18.62 20.67
N ARG A 29 7.80 -18.84 21.87
CA ARG A 29 7.88 -17.85 22.96
C ARG A 29 9.31 -17.59 23.46
N ALA A 30 10.25 -18.46 23.07
CA ALA A 30 11.67 -18.29 23.34
C ALA A 30 12.35 -17.34 22.33
N LEU A 31 11.64 -16.93 21.27
CA LEU A 31 12.18 -15.98 20.30
C LEU A 31 12.17 -14.57 20.88
N ASP A 32 13.34 -14.01 21.06
CA ASP A 32 13.49 -12.63 21.53
C ASP A 32 13.10 -11.66 20.39
N PRO A 33 12.11 -10.76 20.61
CA PRO A 33 11.67 -9.81 19.59
C PRO A 33 12.75 -8.78 19.21
N ALA A 34 13.73 -8.55 20.08
CA ALA A 34 14.82 -7.61 19.84
C ALA A 34 16.01 -8.23 19.09
N VAL A 35 16.03 -9.55 18.93
CA VAL A 35 17.13 -10.27 18.30
C VAL A 35 16.78 -10.70 16.89
N ASN A 36 17.67 -10.41 15.94
CA ASN A 36 17.56 -10.92 14.57
C ASN A 36 18.09 -12.34 14.45
N TYR A 37 17.47 -13.10 13.57
CA TYR A 37 17.91 -14.44 13.20
C TYR A 37 18.29 -14.45 11.71
N THR A 38 19.28 -15.24 11.33
CA THR A 38 19.73 -15.29 9.96
C THR A 38 18.75 -16.05 9.07
N ALA A 39 18.27 -15.38 8.02
CA ALA A 39 17.48 -16.00 6.95
C ALA A 39 17.86 -15.35 5.61
N ASN A 40 18.08 -16.17 4.57
CA ASN A 40 18.40 -15.69 3.21
C ASN A 40 19.50 -14.63 3.19
N TYR A 41 20.61 -14.91 3.85
CA TYR A 41 21.81 -14.04 3.97
C TYR A 41 21.59 -12.76 4.82
N ALA A 42 20.40 -12.49 5.32
CA ALA A 42 20.13 -11.35 6.16
C ALA A 42 19.47 -11.79 7.47
N PRO A 43 19.73 -11.10 8.56
CA PRO A 43 19.02 -11.35 9.81
C PRO A 43 17.53 -11.14 9.62
N PHE A 44 16.69 -12.06 10.12
CA PHE A 44 15.26 -11.96 10.02
C PHE A 44 14.58 -12.44 11.30
N ASN A 45 13.71 -11.61 11.84
CA ASN A 45 12.78 -11.94 12.90
C ASN A 45 11.49 -11.17 12.65
N ILE A 46 10.35 -11.86 12.46
CA ILE A 46 9.08 -11.21 12.13
C ILE A 46 8.64 -10.21 13.20
N LEU A 47 8.87 -10.50 14.48
CA LEU A 47 8.51 -9.60 15.58
C LEU A 47 9.33 -8.33 15.54
N HIS A 48 10.62 -8.47 15.25
CA HIS A 48 11.52 -7.35 15.05
C HIS A 48 11.16 -6.54 13.78
N GLU A 49 10.77 -7.22 12.69
CA GLU A 49 10.38 -6.56 11.43
C GLU A 49 9.11 -5.71 11.59
N LEU A 50 8.14 -6.13 12.39
CA LEU A 50 6.92 -5.34 12.64
C LEU A 50 7.23 -3.94 13.20
N ASP A 51 8.31 -3.81 13.97
CA ASP A 51 8.74 -2.53 14.53
C ASP A 51 9.72 -1.76 13.63
N ASN A 52 10.37 -2.45 12.70
CA ASN A 52 11.46 -1.89 11.89
C ASN A 52 11.15 -1.75 10.41
N ASN A 53 10.07 -2.37 9.92
CA ASN A 53 9.63 -2.29 8.53
C ASN A 53 8.11 -2.27 8.48
N TYR A 54 7.52 -1.09 8.47
CA TYR A 54 6.09 -0.91 8.51
C TYR A 54 5.61 0.18 7.56
N MET A 55 4.33 0.09 7.23
CA MET A 55 3.65 1.04 6.36
C MET A 55 2.49 1.69 7.11
N ASP A 56 2.51 3.00 7.16
CA ASP A 56 1.42 3.81 7.68
C ASP A 56 0.55 4.31 6.53
N LEU A 57 -0.75 4.13 6.65
CA LEU A 57 -1.73 4.62 5.70
C LEU A 57 -2.71 5.54 6.43
N ASN A 58 -2.66 6.82 6.07
CA ASN A 58 -3.61 7.82 6.55
C ASN A 58 -4.55 8.21 5.42
N VAL A 59 -5.86 8.12 5.68
CA VAL A 59 -6.89 8.50 4.71
C VAL A 59 -7.85 9.49 5.34
N VAL A 60 -8.03 10.63 4.69
CA VAL A 60 -9.04 11.63 5.01
C VAL A 60 -10.00 11.70 3.83
N ASP A 61 -11.28 11.47 4.07
CA ASP A 61 -12.34 11.53 3.06
C ASP A 61 -13.50 12.35 3.62
N VAL A 62 -13.75 13.50 3.03
CA VAL A 62 -14.81 14.42 3.46
C VAL A 62 -15.70 14.71 2.26
N LYS A 63 -17.01 14.48 2.43
CA LYS A 63 -18.04 14.79 1.44
C LYS A 63 -19.08 15.73 2.02
N PHE A 64 -19.32 16.83 1.32
CA PHE A 64 -20.47 17.71 1.55
C PHE A 64 -21.42 17.58 0.40
N GLN A 65 -22.71 17.42 0.71
CA GLN A 65 -23.76 17.30 -0.28
C GLN A 65 -24.98 18.12 0.18
N GLY A 66 -25.53 18.92 -0.72
CA GLY A 66 -26.75 19.67 -0.50
C GLY A 66 -27.74 19.44 -1.64
N GLU A 67 -29.01 19.38 -1.33
CA GLU A 67 -30.12 19.29 -2.29
C GLU A 67 -31.13 20.39 -2.01
N VAL A 68 -31.56 21.05 -3.08
CA VAL A 68 -32.66 22.03 -3.05
C VAL A 68 -33.75 21.53 -3.96
N LYS A 69 -34.99 21.46 -3.43
CA LYS A 69 -36.19 21.13 -4.19
C LYS A 69 -37.11 22.35 -4.19
N TRP A 70 -37.58 22.70 -5.38
CA TRP A 70 -38.45 23.84 -5.58
C TRP A 70 -39.65 23.47 -6.46
N LYS A 71 -40.85 23.61 -5.91
CA LYS A 71 -42.09 23.49 -6.68
C LYS A 71 -42.42 24.83 -7.34
N ALA A 72 -41.95 24.97 -8.58
CA ALA A 72 -42.17 26.19 -9.36
C ALA A 72 -43.65 26.36 -9.76
N LEU A 73 -44.33 25.24 -10.01
CA LEU A 73 -45.77 25.13 -10.30
C LEU A 73 -46.32 23.90 -9.57
N PRO A 74 -47.65 23.77 -9.39
CA PRO A 74 -48.28 22.57 -8.81
C PRO A 74 -47.87 21.26 -9.55
N GLU A 75 -47.55 21.36 -10.83
CA GLU A 75 -47.25 20.28 -11.72
C GLU A 75 -45.75 20.15 -12.01
N LEU A 76 -44.93 21.17 -11.66
CA LEU A 76 -43.51 21.23 -11.99
C LEU A 76 -42.68 21.33 -10.71
N GLU A 77 -41.87 20.29 -10.49
CA GLU A 77 -40.88 20.25 -9.42
C GLU A 77 -39.48 20.27 -10.05
N LEU A 78 -38.66 21.21 -9.59
CA LEU A 78 -37.28 21.33 -9.93
C LEU A 78 -36.42 20.91 -8.73
N SER A 79 -35.38 20.10 -8.96
CA SER A 79 -34.43 19.80 -7.92
C SER A 79 -33.00 20.02 -8.42
N ALA A 80 -32.15 20.53 -7.53
CA ALA A 80 -30.74 20.70 -7.78
C ALA A 80 -29.95 20.10 -6.62
N LEU A 81 -29.00 19.23 -6.93
CA LEU A 81 -28.10 18.60 -5.99
C LEU A 81 -26.67 19.00 -6.34
N GLY A 82 -25.94 19.46 -5.34
CA GLY A 82 -24.52 19.73 -5.43
C GLY A 82 -23.75 18.93 -4.39
N ALA A 83 -22.61 18.36 -4.76
CA ALA A 83 -21.73 17.70 -3.83
C ALA A 83 -20.26 18.06 -4.11
N VAL A 84 -19.50 18.19 -3.03
CA VAL A 84 -18.03 18.35 -3.08
C VAL A 84 -17.44 17.28 -2.20
N ARG A 85 -16.47 16.53 -2.74
CA ARG A 85 -15.73 15.50 -2.02
C ARG A 85 -14.25 15.83 -2.08
N TYR A 86 -13.63 15.90 -0.92
CA TYR A 86 -12.18 15.98 -0.79
C TYR A 86 -11.64 14.70 -0.18
N GLN A 87 -10.71 14.08 -0.88
CA GLN A 87 -10.02 12.89 -0.41
C GLN A 87 -8.52 13.15 -0.44
N ALA A 88 -7.85 12.85 0.67
CA ALA A 88 -6.41 12.86 0.78
C ALA A 88 -5.95 11.55 1.40
N SER A 89 -4.99 10.88 0.80
CA SER A 89 -4.33 9.72 1.38
C SER A 89 -2.83 9.88 1.36
N SER A 90 -2.18 9.54 2.46
CA SER A 90 -0.74 9.52 2.61
C SER A 90 -0.32 8.11 3.01
N GLN A 91 0.55 7.52 2.22
CA GLN A 91 1.16 6.23 2.47
C GLN A 91 2.64 6.46 2.77
N GLU A 92 3.07 6.08 3.96
CA GLU A 92 4.46 6.19 4.42
C GLU A 92 5.02 4.80 4.69
N HIS A 93 6.09 4.44 4.02
CA HIS A 93 6.81 3.19 4.24
C HIS A 93 8.11 3.51 4.97
N ASN A 94 8.23 3.04 6.19
CA ASN A 94 9.35 3.22 7.07
C ASN A 94 10.15 1.92 7.17
N ILE A 95 11.32 1.90 6.57
CA ILE A 95 12.27 0.79 6.60
C ILE A 95 13.45 1.29 7.43
N LYS A 96 13.50 0.91 8.70
CA LYS A 96 14.55 1.36 9.63
C LYS A 96 15.87 0.63 9.36
N ASP A 97 16.94 1.16 9.92
CA ASP A 97 18.32 0.68 9.75
C ASP A 97 18.51 -0.81 10.02
N HIS A 98 17.86 -1.32 11.07
CA HIS A 98 18.00 -2.72 11.50
C HIS A 98 16.96 -3.67 10.88
N SER A 99 16.14 -3.20 9.95
CA SER A 99 15.19 -4.06 9.24
C SER A 99 15.91 -5.07 8.37
N ASN A 100 15.28 -6.21 8.14
CA ASN A 100 15.80 -7.23 7.21
C ASN A 100 16.04 -6.63 5.81
N GLN A 101 15.14 -5.78 5.34
CA GLN A 101 15.26 -5.14 4.04
C GLN A 101 16.48 -4.21 3.97
N ALA A 102 16.70 -3.33 4.94
CA ALA A 102 17.87 -2.45 4.96
C ALA A 102 19.18 -3.25 5.08
N THR A 103 19.17 -4.28 5.93
CA THR A 103 20.33 -5.15 6.13
C THR A 103 20.67 -5.94 4.87
N ALA A 104 19.69 -6.36 4.07
CA ALA A 104 19.91 -7.08 2.82
C ALA A 104 20.75 -6.29 1.79
N TYR A 105 20.67 -4.96 1.81
CA TYR A 105 21.52 -4.09 0.95
C TYR A 105 23.00 -4.09 1.37
N ARG A 106 23.33 -4.57 2.57
CA ARG A 106 24.69 -4.59 3.14
C ARG A 106 25.28 -5.99 3.24
N THR A 107 24.39 -6.99 3.22
CA THR A 107 24.76 -8.39 3.49
C THR A 107 25.71 -8.92 2.43
N GLY A 108 26.75 -9.60 2.90
CA GLY A 108 27.72 -10.26 2.05
C GLY A 108 28.92 -9.42 1.69
N MET A 109 29.05 -8.21 2.22
CA MET A 109 30.24 -7.39 1.94
C MET A 109 31.54 -8.05 2.42
N ASP A 110 31.47 -8.89 3.48
CA ASP A 110 32.61 -9.60 4.06
C ASP A 110 32.78 -11.02 3.49
N ASP A 111 31.82 -11.53 2.72
CA ASP A 111 31.84 -12.85 2.12
C ASP A 111 31.65 -12.78 0.60
N ALA A 112 32.67 -13.27 -0.15
CA ALA A 112 32.66 -13.18 -1.60
C ALA A 112 31.47 -13.91 -2.24
N THR A 113 31.10 -15.10 -1.72
CA THR A 113 30.03 -15.89 -2.29
C THR A 113 28.68 -15.21 -2.12
N ILE A 114 28.44 -14.66 -0.93
CA ILE A 114 27.19 -13.94 -0.62
C ILE A 114 27.13 -12.64 -1.40
N ARG A 115 28.22 -11.89 -1.40
CA ARG A 115 28.35 -10.62 -2.12
C ARG A 115 28.05 -10.76 -3.61
N ASP A 116 28.69 -11.73 -4.25
CA ASP A 116 28.61 -11.91 -5.70
C ASP A 116 27.21 -12.41 -6.14
N ASN A 117 26.44 -12.99 -5.21
CA ASN A 117 25.05 -13.39 -5.42
C ASN A 117 24.02 -12.34 -4.97
N ASN A 118 24.45 -11.26 -4.32
CA ASN A 118 23.54 -10.20 -3.86
C ASN A 118 23.32 -9.14 -4.93
N ASN A 119 22.24 -9.25 -5.67
CA ASN A 119 21.86 -8.32 -6.73
C ASN A 119 21.38 -6.93 -6.25
N LEU A 120 21.34 -6.69 -4.94
CA LEU A 120 21.04 -5.37 -4.35
C LEU A 120 22.29 -4.50 -4.22
N LEU A 121 23.47 -5.08 -4.40
CA LEU A 121 24.72 -4.33 -4.40
C LEU A 121 24.94 -3.65 -5.75
N TYR A 122 25.59 -2.49 -5.71
CA TYR A 122 25.97 -1.77 -6.92
C TYR A 122 27.29 -2.34 -7.49
N THR A 123 27.25 -2.71 -8.75
CA THR A 123 28.44 -3.12 -9.52
C THR A 123 28.77 -2.00 -10.50
N ASN A 124 30.03 -1.56 -10.51
CA ASN A 124 30.46 -0.52 -11.44
C ASN A 124 30.52 -1.07 -12.88
N PRO A 125 29.71 -0.55 -13.82
CA PRO A 125 29.70 -1.03 -15.20
C PRO A 125 30.99 -0.72 -15.97
N ASP A 126 31.73 0.30 -15.55
CA ASP A 126 32.95 0.75 -16.22
C ASP A 126 34.21 0.01 -15.71
N ASN A 127 34.07 -0.72 -14.61
CA ASN A 127 35.17 -1.50 -14.05
C ASN A 127 34.70 -2.88 -13.56
N PRO A 128 34.77 -3.89 -14.40
CA PRO A 128 34.32 -5.25 -14.07
C PRO A 128 35.12 -5.93 -12.96
N TYR A 129 36.28 -5.36 -12.59
CA TYR A 129 37.10 -5.86 -11.49
C TYR A 129 36.82 -5.17 -10.15
N ALA A 130 36.01 -4.14 -10.15
CA ALA A 130 35.61 -3.50 -8.92
C ALA A 130 34.66 -4.41 -8.11
N LEU A 131 34.91 -4.53 -6.82
CA LEU A 131 34.04 -5.27 -5.93
C LEU A 131 32.66 -4.55 -5.83
N PRO A 132 31.57 -5.31 -5.82
CA PRO A 132 30.24 -4.75 -5.53
C PRO A 132 30.24 -4.01 -4.19
N ILE A 133 29.53 -2.90 -4.13
CA ILE A 133 29.43 -2.07 -2.93
C ILE A 133 27.98 -1.87 -2.51
N SER A 134 27.76 -1.68 -1.21
CA SER A 134 26.43 -1.32 -0.71
C SER A 134 26.08 0.11 -1.10
N ILE A 135 24.87 0.28 -1.65
CA ILE A 135 24.27 1.61 -1.88
C ILE A 135 23.61 2.20 -0.63
N LEU A 136 23.47 1.39 0.41
CA LEU A 136 22.90 1.76 1.69
C LEU A 136 23.83 1.28 2.83
N PRO A 137 25.01 1.88 3.01
CA PRO A 137 25.97 1.44 4.01
C PRO A 137 25.47 1.61 5.45
N GLU A 138 24.64 2.63 5.68
CA GLU A 138 24.04 2.94 6.99
C GLU A 138 22.64 3.52 6.79
N GLY A 139 21.79 3.45 7.85
CA GLY A 139 20.47 4.03 7.87
C GLY A 139 19.42 3.15 7.19
N GLY A 140 18.25 3.73 7.01
CA GLY A 140 17.08 3.07 6.45
C GLY A 140 16.59 3.73 5.17
N ILE A 141 15.40 3.31 4.73
CA ILE A 141 14.72 3.84 3.56
C ILE A 141 13.37 4.40 4.00
N TYR A 142 13.09 5.60 3.57
CA TYR A 142 11.78 6.23 3.77
C TYR A 142 11.15 6.53 2.42
N GLN A 143 9.93 6.05 2.23
CA GLN A 143 9.14 6.33 1.03
C GLN A 143 7.81 6.93 1.43
N ARG A 144 7.42 8.02 0.77
CA ARG A 144 6.11 8.64 0.97
C ARG A 144 5.41 8.82 -0.36
N LYS A 145 4.12 8.48 -0.37
CA LYS A 145 3.22 8.69 -1.51
C LYS A 145 1.99 9.42 -1.04
N ASP A 146 1.76 10.60 -1.59
CA ASP A 146 0.58 11.41 -1.29
C ASP A 146 -0.34 11.42 -2.50
N TYR A 147 -1.63 11.16 -2.26
CA TYR A 147 -2.68 11.25 -3.26
C TYR A 147 -3.73 12.25 -2.77
N ARG A 148 -4.18 13.12 -3.65
CA ARG A 148 -5.25 14.08 -3.37
C ARG A 148 -6.24 14.07 -4.50
N MET A 149 -7.53 14.07 -4.17
CA MET A 149 -8.62 14.12 -5.11
C MET A 149 -9.65 15.14 -4.64
N LEU A 150 -10.07 16.01 -5.55
CA LEU A 150 -11.22 16.86 -5.39
C LEU A 150 -12.26 16.45 -6.41
N GLY A 151 -13.41 15.98 -5.94
CA GLY A 151 -14.56 15.65 -6.76
C GLY A 151 -15.65 16.70 -6.58
N VAL A 152 -16.26 17.12 -7.67
CA VAL A 152 -17.41 18.02 -7.67
C VAL A 152 -18.50 17.36 -8.49
N ASP A 153 -19.67 17.18 -7.89
CA ASP A 153 -20.85 16.62 -8.54
C ASP A 153 -21.96 17.66 -8.55
N PHE A 154 -22.62 17.79 -9.70
CA PHE A 154 -23.81 18.62 -9.83
C PHE A 154 -24.86 17.84 -10.63
N ARG A 155 -26.10 17.85 -10.11
CA ARG A 155 -27.25 17.25 -10.76
C ARG A 155 -28.41 18.20 -10.70
N ALA A 156 -29.05 18.43 -11.81
CA ALA A 156 -30.34 19.13 -11.87
C ALA A 156 -31.38 18.19 -12.50
N THR A 157 -32.57 18.15 -11.90
CA THR A 157 -33.71 17.39 -12.42
C THR A 157 -34.95 18.26 -12.45
N ALA A 158 -35.77 18.08 -13.46
CA ALA A 158 -37.08 18.68 -13.58
C ALA A 158 -38.10 17.55 -13.72
N SER A 159 -39.09 17.56 -12.89
CA SER A 159 -40.19 16.59 -12.93
C SER A 159 -41.49 17.32 -13.21
N TRP A 160 -42.15 16.93 -14.30
CA TRP A 160 -43.41 17.53 -14.70
C TRP A 160 -44.53 16.45 -14.75
N ASN A 161 -45.57 16.69 -13.97
CA ASN A 161 -46.73 15.81 -13.91
C ASN A 161 -47.96 16.62 -14.30
N HIS A 162 -48.57 16.29 -15.45
CA HIS A 162 -49.76 16.97 -15.93
C HIS A 162 -50.87 15.97 -16.26
N LEU A 163 -52.09 16.31 -15.85
CA LEU A 163 -53.28 15.55 -16.14
C LEU A 163 -54.01 16.18 -17.33
N PHE A 164 -53.94 15.53 -18.49
CA PHE A 164 -54.66 15.98 -19.70
C PHE A 164 -56.06 15.42 -19.72
N ALA A 165 -57.06 16.30 -19.87
CA ALA A 165 -58.48 15.98 -20.06
C ALA A 165 -59.03 14.94 -19.05
N GLU A 166 -58.57 15.00 -17.78
CA GLU A 166 -58.99 14.11 -16.68
C GLU A 166 -58.78 12.59 -16.94
N LYS A 167 -58.15 12.22 -18.04
CA LYS A 167 -58.01 10.81 -18.46
C LYS A 167 -56.58 10.35 -18.74
N HIS A 168 -55.61 11.25 -18.97
CA HIS A 168 -54.26 10.90 -19.32
C HIS A 168 -53.27 11.56 -18.38
N ILE A 169 -52.48 10.75 -17.66
CA ILE A 169 -51.41 11.20 -16.77
C ILE A 169 -50.09 11.09 -17.58
N THR A 170 -49.37 12.20 -17.70
CA THR A 170 -48.02 12.22 -18.28
C THR A 170 -47.03 12.55 -17.18
N ASN A 171 -46.06 11.66 -16.99
CA ASN A 171 -44.92 11.83 -16.10
C ASN A 171 -43.65 11.95 -16.96
N LEU A 172 -42.91 13.03 -16.81
CA LEU A 172 -41.64 13.30 -17.44
C LEU A 172 -40.58 13.60 -16.39
#